data_6574e48e333a0760077d8e21532eb7f2
#
_entry.id   6574e48e333a0760077d8e21532eb7f2
#
_cell.length_a   1.000
_cell.length_b   1.000
_cell.length_c   1.000
_cell.angle_alpha   90.00
_cell.angle_beta   90.00
_cell.angle_gamma   90.00
#
_symmetry.space_group_name_H-M   'P 1'
#
loop_
_entity.id
_entity.type
_entity.pdbx_description
1 polymer ?
#
loop_
_entity_poly.entity_id
_entity_poly.type
_entity_poly.pdbx_seq_one_letter_code
_entity_poly.pdbx_strand_id
1 'polypeptide(L)'
;MVATDKVFAGSIPEIYDRFLVPLIFEPYALDLAGRVAAGGPRDVLETAAGTGVLTRALAARLPAARIVASDLNPPMLERARMRQGEDARIAWRQADALALPFEDARFDAVACQFGAMFFPDKAQGYREARRVLRPGGRFLFNVWDRIAENEFADVVTEALAALFPSDPPRFLARTPHGYHDPDLIRRDLAAAGFSDIAVEAVVHTSRAASPQDPAVAYCHGTPLRTEIEARGPPGLDAATAHAAGALARRFGSGAIEGRIAALVITAR
;
A
#
# COMPACT_ATOMS: atom_id res chain seq x y z
N MET A 1 -10.32 -10.27 6.64
CA MET A 1 -10.53 -9.17 5.69
C MET A 1 -11.99 -9.16 5.25
N VAL A 2 -12.64 -8.00 5.25
CA VAL A 2 -14.03 -7.83 4.78
C VAL A 2 -14.01 -7.50 3.29
N ALA A 3 -15.07 -7.83 2.54
CA ALA A 3 -15.11 -7.62 1.08
C ALA A 3 -14.90 -6.14 0.68
N THR A 4 -15.36 -5.21 1.51
CA THR A 4 -15.22 -3.75 1.31
C THR A 4 -13.80 -3.24 1.50
N ASP A 5 -12.91 -3.96 2.19
CA ASP A 5 -11.54 -3.52 2.51
C ASP A 5 -10.68 -3.27 1.25
N LYS A 6 -11.02 -3.89 0.12
CA LYS A 6 -10.29 -3.77 -1.15
C LYS A 6 -10.97 -2.88 -2.19
N VAL A 7 -12.03 -2.15 -1.82
CA VAL A 7 -12.78 -1.28 -2.74
C VAL A 7 -12.26 0.15 -2.64
N PHE A 8 -11.52 0.58 -3.65
CA PHE A 8 -11.00 1.93 -3.79
C PHE A 8 -11.70 2.63 -4.96
N ALA A 9 -12.88 3.19 -4.68
CA ALA A 9 -13.77 3.79 -5.67
C ALA A 9 -14.28 5.18 -5.25
N GLY A 10 -15.04 5.84 -6.11
CA GLY A 10 -15.57 7.18 -5.87
C GLY A 10 -14.46 8.23 -5.78
N SER A 11 -14.47 9.04 -4.71
CA SER A 11 -13.45 10.08 -4.47
C SER A 11 -12.18 9.53 -3.77
N ILE A 12 -12.16 8.24 -3.36
CA ILE A 12 -11.02 7.67 -2.64
C ILE A 12 -9.71 7.78 -3.45
N PRO A 13 -9.63 7.41 -4.76
CA PRO A 13 -8.39 7.49 -5.51
C PRO A 13 -7.77 8.89 -5.57
N GLU A 14 -8.60 9.93 -5.64
CA GLU A 14 -8.11 11.32 -5.66
C GLU A 14 -7.54 11.74 -4.30
N ILE A 15 -8.28 11.48 -3.23
CA ILE A 15 -7.86 11.81 -1.86
C ILE A 15 -6.63 11.01 -1.46
N TYR A 16 -6.60 9.71 -1.79
CA TYR A 16 -5.46 8.83 -1.61
C TYR A 16 -4.20 9.40 -2.29
N ASP A 17 -4.30 9.74 -3.56
CA ASP A 17 -3.17 10.27 -4.33
C ASP A 17 -2.70 11.64 -3.81
N ARG A 18 -3.63 12.50 -3.39
CA ARG A 18 -3.33 13.85 -2.91
C ARG A 18 -2.71 13.86 -1.50
N PHE A 19 -3.21 13.05 -0.60
CA PHE A 19 -2.87 13.12 0.83
C PHE A 19 -2.05 11.91 1.30
N LEU A 20 -2.43 10.66 0.98
CA LEU A 20 -1.71 9.48 1.48
C LEU A 20 -0.39 9.26 0.75
N VAL A 21 -0.35 9.47 -0.57
CA VAL A 21 0.86 9.23 -1.35
C VAL A 21 2.06 10.02 -0.79
N PRO A 22 2.00 11.36 -0.65
CA PRO A 22 3.12 12.11 -0.08
C PRO A 22 3.32 11.85 1.41
N LEU A 23 2.24 11.52 2.13
CA LEU A 23 2.30 11.32 3.58
C LEU A 23 3.06 10.06 3.98
N ILE A 24 2.80 8.92 3.30
CA ILE A 24 3.30 7.62 3.75
C ILE A 24 3.89 6.72 2.64
N PHE A 25 3.56 6.92 1.36
CA PHE A 25 3.94 5.96 0.31
C PHE A 25 5.20 6.33 -0.47
N GLU A 26 5.45 7.62 -0.72
CA GLU A 26 6.59 8.06 -1.54
C GLU A 26 7.96 7.57 -1.05
N PRO A 27 8.31 7.67 0.25
CA PRO A 27 9.63 7.23 0.71
C PRO A 27 9.85 5.73 0.47
N TYR A 28 8.81 4.93 0.65
CA TYR A 28 8.87 3.49 0.40
C TYR A 28 8.87 3.14 -1.09
N ALA A 29 8.22 3.94 -1.94
CA ALA A 29 8.28 3.77 -3.39
C ALA A 29 9.70 3.98 -3.91
N LEU A 30 10.40 4.99 -3.39
CA LEU A 30 11.79 5.28 -3.75
C LEU A 30 12.74 4.16 -3.28
N ASP A 31 12.56 3.64 -2.06
CA ASP A 31 13.33 2.52 -1.51
C ASP A 31 13.09 1.26 -2.33
N LEU A 32 11.83 0.87 -2.53
CA LEU A 32 11.48 -0.36 -3.24
C LEU A 32 11.95 -0.32 -4.71
N ALA A 33 11.76 0.82 -5.39
CA ALA A 33 12.27 1.01 -6.75
C ALA A 33 13.79 0.89 -6.83
N GLY A 34 14.51 1.40 -5.84
CA GLY A 34 15.96 1.25 -5.73
C GLY A 34 16.39 -0.22 -5.60
N ARG A 35 15.70 -0.99 -4.75
CA ARG A 35 15.94 -2.43 -4.55
C ARG A 35 15.62 -3.25 -5.81
N VAL A 36 14.55 -2.93 -6.52
CA VAL A 36 14.22 -3.53 -7.81
C VAL A 36 15.31 -3.22 -8.83
N ALA A 37 15.72 -1.96 -8.94
CA ALA A 37 16.71 -1.51 -9.91
C ALA A 37 18.10 -2.14 -9.69
N ALA A 38 18.48 -2.46 -8.46
CA ALA A 38 19.74 -3.13 -8.16
C ALA A 38 19.91 -4.49 -8.87
N GLY A 39 18.83 -5.10 -9.34
CA GLY A 39 18.87 -6.34 -10.13
C GLY A 39 18.99 -6.13 -11.64
N GLY A 40 18.91 -4.90 -12.13
CA GLY A 40 18.95 -4.59 -13.55
C GLY A 40 17.84 -5.24 -14.39
N PRO A 41 16.58 -5.32 -13.93
CA PRO A 41 15.52 -6.01 -14.67
C PRO A 41 15.19 -5.25 -15.96
N ARG A 42 14.82 -6.01 -17.00
CA ARG A 42 14.32 -5.46 -18.26
C ARG A 42 12.79 -5.54 -18.37
N ASP A 43 12.20 -6.54 -17.75
CA ASP A 43 10.75 -6.75 -17.71
C ASP A 43 10.29 -6.79 -16.25
N VAL A 44 9.52 -5.78 -15.84
CA VAL A 44 9.00 -5.63 -14.48
C VAL A 44 7.49 -5.72 -14.49
N LEU A 45 6.93 -6.52 -13.58
CA LEU A 45 5.52 -6.49 -13.24
C LEU A 45 5.35 -5.78 -11.89
N GLU A 46 4.48 -4.80 -11.85
CA GLU A 46 3.95 -4.23 -10.61
C GLU A 46 2.52 -4.73 -10.39
N THR A 47 2.26 -5.37 -9.26
CA THR A 47 0.91 -5.77 -8.83
C THR A 47 0.40 -4.80 -7.77
N ALA A 48 -0.92 -4.57 -7.75
CA ALA A 48 -1.55 -3.60 -6.87
C ALA A 48 -0.93 -2.19 -6.98
N ALA A 49 -0.78 -1.71 -8.21
CA ALA A 49 -0.07 -0.45 -8.51
C ALA A 49 -0.75 0.81 -7.93
N GLY A 50 -2.04 0.71 -7.54
CA GLY A 50 -2.78 1.82 -6.99
C GLY A 50 -2.78 3.03 -7.93
N THR A 51 -2.45 4.20 -7.42
CA THR A 51 -2.31 5.45 -8.22
C THR A 51 -0.93 5.61 -8.88
N GLY A 52 -0.12 4.53 -8.92
CA GLY A 52 1.12 4.44 -9.69
C GLY A 52 2.34 5.14 -9.05
N VAL A 53 2.38 5.28 -7.73
CA VAL A 53 3.53 5.92 -7.07
C VAL A 53 4.82 5.11 -7.27
N LEU A 54 4.75 3.79 -7.10
CA LEU A 54 5.90 2.91 -7.37
C LEU A 54 6.18 2.81 -8.86
N THR A 55 5.15 2.76 -9.72
CA THR A 55 5.32 2.76 -11.19
C THR A 55 6.19 3.95 -11.64
N ARG A 56 5.89 5.17 -11.14
CA ARG A 56 6.68 6.37 -11.46
C ARG A 56 8.12 6.26 -10.96
N ALA A 57 8.32 5.76 -9.76
CA ALA A 57 9.65 5.57 -9.20
C ALA A 57 10.47 4.52 -9.98
N LEU A 58 9.83 3.41 -10.39
CA LEU A 58 10.44 2.39 -11.25
C LEU A 58 10.81 2.95 -12.64
N ALA A 59 9.89 3.69 -13.29
CA ALA A 59 10.14 4.28 -14.60
C ALA A 59 11.32 5.27 -14.59
N ALA A 60 11.46 6.03 -13.51
CA ALA A 60 12.57 6.96 -13.32
C ALA A 60 13.91 6.22 -13.09
N ARG A 61 13.89 5.11 -12.34
CA ARG A 61 15.09 4.35 -11.99
C ARG A 61 15.54 3.35 -13.05
N LEU A 62 14.62 2.92 -13.92
CA LEU A 62 14.83 1.87 -14.92
C LEU A 62 14.49 2.41 -16.33
N PRO A 63 15.30 3.31 -16.90
CA PRO A 63 14.98 3.98 -18.17
C PRO A 63 14.90 3.03 -19.37
N ALA A 64 15.49 1.84 -19.29
CA ALA A 64 15.47 0.83 -20.35
C ALA A 64 14.49 -0.33 -20.10
N ALA A 65 13.80 -0.36 -18.96
CA ALA A 65 12.88 -1.44 -18.63
C ALA A 65 11.48 -1.23 -19.21
N ARG A 66 10.82 -2.34 -19.50
CA ARG A 66 9.37 -2.39 -19.74
C ARG A 66 8.66 -2.68 -18.43
N ILE A 67 7.66 -1.92 -18.12
CA ILE A 67 6.88 -2.04 -16.88
C ILE A 67 5.44 -2.39 -17.24
N VAL A 68 4.92 -3.46 -16.65
CA VAL A 68 3.49 -3.73 -16.62
C VAL A 68 3.00 -3.38 -15.23
N ALA A 69 2.15 -2.36 -15.13
CA ALA A 69 1.52 -1.94 -13.89
C ALA A 69 0.08 -2.46 -13.84
N SER A 70 -0.23 -3.28 -12.83
CA SER A 70 -1.55 -3.89 -12.70
C SER A 70 -2.21 -3.59 -11.37
N ASP A 71 -3.53 -3.44 -11.39
CA ASP A 71 -4.36 -3.27 -10.19
C ASP A 71 -5.73 -3.93 -10.39
N LEU A 72 -6.36 -4.33 -9.29
CA LEU A 72 -7.71 -4.88 -9.30
C LEU A 72 -8.76 -3.80 -9.59
N ASN A 73 -8.52 -2.56 -9.16
CA ASN A 73 -9.45 -1.44 -9.17
C ASN A 73 -9.20 -0.52 -10.39
N PRO A 74 -10.08 -0.50 -11.42
CA PRO A 74 -9.92 0.36 -12.58
C PRO A 74 -9.78 1.85 -12.26
N PRO A 75 -10.53 2.44 -11.30
CA PRO A 75 -10.39 3.86 -10.95
C PRO A 75 -8.99 4.23 -10.45
N MET A 76 -8.28 3.31 -9.79
CA MET A 76 -6.90 3.51 -9.38
C MET A 76 -5.97 3.58 -10.60
N LEU A 77 -6.13 2.66 -11.56
CA LEU A 77 -5.34 2.67 -12.80
C LEU A 77 -5.60 3.90 -13.68
N GLU A 78 -6.84 4.37 -13.73
CA GLU A 78 -7.19 5.61 -14.44
C GLU A 78 -6.43 6.80 -13.84
N ARG A 79 -6.46 6.91 -12.51
CA ARG A 79 -5.70 7.93 -11.80
C ARG A 79 -4.19 7.80 -12.03
N ALA A 80 -3.66 6.59 -12.00
CA ALA A 80 -2.25 6.31 -12.25
C ALA A 80 -1.81 6.77 -13.65
N ARG A 81 -2.60 6.45 -14.69
CA ARG A 81 -2.35 6.89 -16.07
C ARG A 81 -2.32 8.41 -16.20
N MET A 82 -3.31 9.09 -15.62
CA MET A 82 -3.36 10.56 -15.63
C MET A 82 -2.13 11.18 -14.95
N ARG A 83 -1.66 10.60 -13.86
CA ARG A 83 -0.49 11.08 -13.11
C ARG A 83 0.84 10.80 -13.82
N GLN A 84 0.95 9.67 -14.50
CA GLN A 84 2.16 9.26 -15.21
C GLN A 84 2.33 10.03 -16.54
N GLY A 85 1.23 10.31 -17.24
CA GLY A 85 1.28 10.77 -18.63
C GLY A 85 1.68 9.65 -19.60
N GLU A 86 2.06 10.03 -20.80
CA GLU A 86 2.47 9.09 -21.85
C GLU A 86 3.89 8.59 -21.62
N ASP A 87 4.04 7.27 -21.49
CA ASP A 87 5.31 6.55 -21.48
C ASP A 87 5.12 5.19 -22.15
N ALA A 88 5.64 5.02 -23.36
CA ALA A 88 5.48 3.79 -24.14
C ALA A 88 6.08 2.54 -23.48
N ARG A 89 6.89 2.70 -22.44
CA ARG A 89 7.47 1.59 -21.66
C ARG A 89 6.50 1.01 -20.63
N ILE A 90 5.41 1.73 -20.31
CA ILE A 90 4.48 1.36 -19.25
C ILE A 90 3.17 0.86 -19.86
N ALA A 91 2.84 -0.39 -19.59
CA ALA A 91 1.55 -0.99 -19.92
C ALA A 91 0.67 -1.11 -18.66
N TRP A 92 -0.52 -0.52 -18.71
CA TRP A 92 -1.48 -0.57 -17.61
C TRP A 92 -2.49 -1.71 -17.84
N ARG A 93 -2.68 -2.57 -16.84
CA ARG A 93 -3.53 -3.76 -16.96
C ARG A 93 -4.39 -3.97 -15.73
N GLN A 94 -5.70 -4.05 -15.89
CA GLN A 94 -6.54 -4.56 -14.80
C GLN A 94 -6.24 -6.06 -14.61
N ALA A 95 -5.88 -6.46 -13.40
CA ALA A 95 -5.62 -7.86 -13.06
C ALA A 95 -5.83 -8.12 -11.56
N ASP A 96 -6.28 -9.34 -11.26
CA ASP A 96 -6.24 -9.89 -9.90
C ASP A 96 -4.86 -10.51 -9.67
N ALA A 97 -4.19 -10.09 -8.60
CA ALA A 97 -2.89 -10.64 -8.22
C ALA A 97 -2.93 -12.15 -7.87
N LEU A 98 -4.12 -12.69 -7.60
CA LEU A 98 -4.33 -14.11 -7.33
C LEU A 98 -4.54 -14.96 -8.60
N ALA A 99 -4.70 -14.31 -9.77
CA ALA A 99 -4.90 -14.95 -11.06
C ALA A 99 -4.34 -14.05 -12.18
N LEU A 100 -3.03 -13.92 -12.24
CA LEU A 100 -2.34 -13.00 -13.15
C LEU A 100 -2.49 -13.45 -14.63
N PRO A 101 -2.99 -12.58 -15.54
CA PRO A 101 -3.23 -12.91 -16.93
C PRO A 101 -1.94 -12.83 -17.77
N PHE A 102 -0.87 -13.41 -17.27
CA PHE A 102 0.44 -13.42 -17.90
C PHE A 102 0.99 -14.86 -17.99
N GLU A 103 1.82 -15.09 -18.99
CA GLU A 103 2.53 -16.35 -19.20
C GLU A 103 3.54 -16.59 -18.07
N ASP A 104 3.90 -17.86 -17.87
CA ASP A 104 4.96 -18.28 -16.96
C ASP A 104 6.30 -17.70 -17.40
N ALA A 105 7.18 -17.43 -16.44
CA ALA A 105 8.56 -17.01 -16.69
C ALA A 105 8.69 -15.78 -17.63
N ARG A 106 7.84 -14.78 -17.46
CA ARG A 106 7.80 -13.58 -18.31
C ARG A 106 8.61 -12.40 -17.76
N PHE A 107 8.70 -12.24 -16.44
CA PHE A 107 9.25 -11.05 -15.80
C PHE A 107 10.57 -11.34 -15.07
N ASP A 108 11.48 -10.38 -15.08
CA ASP A 108 12.72 -10.44 -14.29
C ASP A 108 12.51 -10.06 -12.83
N ALA A 109 11.52 -9.19 -12.59
CA ALA A 109 11.10 -8.79 -11.25
C ALA A 109 9.60 -8.61 -11.18
N VAL A 110 9.02 -8.98 -10.03
CA VAL A 110 7.67 -8.62 -9.62
C VAL A 110 7.78 -7.71 -8.40
N ALA A 111 7.08 -6.59 -8.41
CA ALA A 111 7.02 -5.64 -7.30
C ALA A 111 5.58 -5.45 -6.81
N CYS A 112 5.39 -5.28 -5.49
CA CYS A 112 4.08 -5.04 -4.90
C CYS A 112 4.21 -4.09 -3.71
N GLN A 113 3.87 -2.82 -3.90
CA GLN A 113 3.93 -1.84 -2.81
C GLN A 113 2.62 -1.79 -2.04
N PHE A 114 2.64 -2.20 -0.78
CA PHE A 114 1.50 -2.16 0.14
C PHE A 114 0.20 -2.77 -0.42
N GLY A 115 0.34 -3.79 -1.28
CA GLY A 115 -0.79 -4.51 -1.85
C GLY A 115 -1.01 -5.88 -1.21
N ALA A 116 0.06 -6.58 -0.85
CA ALA A 116 0.01 -7.98 -0.40
C ALA A 116 -0.87 -8.20 0.85
N MET A 117 -0.98 -7.22 1.76
CA MET A 117 -1.85 -7.31 2.92
C MET A 117 -3.35 -7.40 2.55
N PHE A 118 -3.73 -6.95 1.36
CA PHE A 118 -5.10 -7.03 0.85
C PHE A 118 -5.42 -8.33 0.11
N PHE A 119 -4.46 -9.23 -0.08
CA PHE A 119 -4.74 -10.52 -0.71
C PHE A 119 -5.52 -11.41 0.25
N PRO A 120 -6.70 -11.94 -0.14
CA PRO A 120 -7.45 -12.87 0.72
C PRO A 120 -6.70 -14.21 0.90
N ASP A 121 -6.01 -14.69 -0.12
CA ASP A 121 -5.09 -15.82 -0.09
C ASP A 121 -3.69 -15.34 -0.50
N LYS A 122 -2.84 -15.08 0.49
CA LYS A 122 -1.50 -14.55 0.27
C LYS A 122 -0.60 -15.56 -0.42
N ALA A 123 -0.70 -16.83 -0.03
CA ALA A 123 0.08 -17.90 -0.65
C ALA A 123 -0.27 -18.06 -2.13
N GLN A 124 -1.54 -17.88 -2.53
CA GLN A 124 -1.95 -17.89 -3.93
C GLN A 124 -1.38 -16.70 -4.70
N GLY A 125 -1.47 -15.48 -4.16
CA GLY A 125 -0.87 -14.30 -4.79
C GLY A 125 0.65 -14.44 -4.96
N TYR A 126 1.32 -15.05 -3.99
CA TYR A 126 2.76 -15.31 -4.06
C TYR A 126 3.10 -16.43 -5.05
N ARG A 127 2.26 -17.49 -5.16
CA ARG A 127 2.42 -18.51 -6.22
C ARG A 127 2.31 -17.90 -7.62
N GLU A 128 1.36 -16.99 -7.83
CA GLU A 128 1.22 -16.27 -9.10
C GLU A 128 2.43 -15.37 -9.39
N ALA A 129 2.91 -14.61 -8.39
CA ALA A 129 4.13 -13.82 -8.53
C ALA A 129 5.33 -14.71 -8.92
N ARG A 130 5.47 -15.88 -8.27
CA ARG A 130 6.53 -16.85 -8.58
C ARG A 130 6.38 -17.47 -9.98
N ARG A 131 5.16 -17.81 -10.37
CA ARG A 131 4.88 -18.41 -11.69
C ARG A 131 5.30 -17.50 -12.83
N VAL A 132 5.00 -16.21 -12.73
CA VAL A 132 5.31 -15.25 -13.79
C VAL A 132 6.76 -14.77 -13.78
N LEU A 133 7.52 -15.05 -12.71
CA LEU A 133 8.95 -14.76 -12.63
C LEU A 133 9.77 -15.75 -13.44
N ARG A 134 10.75 -15.23 -14.18
CA ARG A 134 11.81 -16.06 -14.81
C ARG A 134 12.65 -16.77 -13.76
N PRO A 135 13.31 -17.88 -14.11
CA PRO A 135 14.34 -18.45 -13.24
C PRO A 135 15.38 -17.40 -12.83
N GLY A 136 15.62 -17.27 -11.52
CA GLY A 136 16.51 -16.23 -10.96
C GLY A 136 15.86 -14.84 -10.81
N GLY A 137 14.62 -14.66 -11.21
CA GLY A 137 13.84 -13.45 -10.99
C GLY A 137 13.55 -13.23 -9.51
N ARG A 138 13.14 -12.01 -9.15
CA ARG A 138 12.91 -11.60 -7.76
C ARG A 138 11.51 -11.05 -7.55
N PHE A 139 10.90 -11.44 -6.43
CA PHE A 139 9.70 -10.82 -5.90
C PHE A 139 10.08 -9.85 -4.77
N LEU A 140 9.73 -8.58 -4.92
CA LEU A 140 10.01 -7.55 -3.93
C LEU A 140 8.69 -6.87 -3.54
N PHE A 141 8.41 -6.82 -2.26
CA PHE A 141 7.22 -6.13 -1.79
C PHE A 141 7.43 -5.53 -0.41
N ASN A 142 6.52 -4.63 -0.02
CA ASN A 142 6.46 -4.15 1.34
C ASN A 142 5.03 -4.26 1.90
N VAL A 143 4.97 -4.38 3.22
CA VAL A 143 3.75 -4.35 4.02
C VAL A 143 3.98 -3.45 5.22
N TRP A 144 2.93 -2.84 5.75
CA TRP A 144 3.07 -2.05 6.97
C TRP A 144 3.47 -2.93 8.15
N ASP A 145 4.32 -2.42 9.01
CA ASP A 145 4.54 -2.98 10.35
C ASP A 145 3.28 -2.78 11.21
N ARG A 146 3.26 -3.37 12.41
CA ARG A 146 2.15 -3.22 13.35
C ARG A 146 1.76 -1.75 13.53
N ILE A 147 0.50 -1.51 13.78
CA ILE A 147 -0.06 -0.16 13.81
C ILE A 147 0.63 0.75 14.82
N ALA A 148 1.06 0.20 15.96
CA ALA A 148 1.79 0.94 17.00
C ALA A 148 3.13 1.55 16.53
N GLU A 149 3.71 1.05 15.42
CA GLU A 149 4.91 1.61 14.79
C GLU A 149 4.58 2.68 13.73
N ASN A 150 3.29 3.00 13.54
CA ASN A 150 2.77 3.91 12.54
C ASN A 150 1.90 4.98 13.21
N GLU A 151 2.56 5.99 13.78
CA GLU A 151 1.99 6.88 14.80
C GLU A 151 0.70 7.60 14.38
N PHE A 152 0.62 8.14 13.15
CA PHE A 152 -0.59 8.82 12.71
C PHE A 152 -1.77 7.85 12.55
N ALA A 153 -1.53 6.66 11.99
CA ALA A 153 -2.55 5.63 11.83
C ALA A 153 -3.06 5.11 13.18
N ASP A 154 -2.15 4.95 14.14
CA ASP A 154 -2.45 4.51 15.51
C ASP A 154 -3.34 5.55 16.23
N VAL A 155 -2.92 6.83 16.24
CA VAL A 155 -3.71 7.91 16.86
C VAL A 155 -5.09 8.06 16.23
N VAL A 156 -5.20 7.97 14.89
CA VAL A 156 -6.51 8.02 14.21
C VAL A 156 -7.38 6.83 14.63
N THR A 157 -6.81 5.63 14.71
CA THR A 157 -7.54 4.43 15.10
C THR A 157 -8.06 4.52 16.54
N GLU A 158 -7.23 4.96 17.48
CA GLU A 158 -7.62 5.13 18.87
C GLU A 158 -8.66 6.26 19.06
N ALA A 159 -8.50 7.37 18.34
CA ALA A 159 -9.48 8.45 18.36
C ALA A 159 -10.87 8.00 17.87
N LEU A 160 -10.90 7.22 16.78
CA LEU A 160 -12.16 6.67 16.28
C LEU A 160 -12.73 5.59 17.19
N ALA A 161 -11.89 4.81 17.86
CA ALA A 161 -12.36 3.84 18.85
C ALA A 161 -13.03 4.54 20.06
N ALA A 162 -12.49 5.68 20.50
CA ALA A 162 -13.10 6.48 21.57
C ALA A 162 -14.42 7.13 21.11
N LEU A 163 -14.54 7.51 19.84
CA LEU A 163 -15.75 8.11 19.28
C LEU A 163 -16.88 7.10 19.05
N PHE A 164 -16.53 5.85 18.72
CA PHE A 164 -17.46 4.74 18.45
C PHE A 164 -17.22 3.57 19.43
N PRO A 165 -17.44 3.75 20.74
CA PRO A 165 -17.00 2.78 21.76
C PRO A 165 -17.70 1.41 21.67
N SER A 166 -18.95 1.36 21.15
CA SER A 166 -19.71 0.12 21.01
C SER A 166 -19.30 -0.70 19.80
N ASP A 167 -18.85 -0.04 18.73
CA ASP A 167 -18.45 -0.68 17.47
C ASP A 167 -17.38 0.17 16.78
N PRO A 168 -16.12 0.14 17.24
CA PRO A 168 -15.04 0.94 16.67
C PRO A 168 -14.70 0.52 15.24
N PRO A 169 -14.46 1.49 14.33
CA PRO A 169 -13.90 1.18 13.01
C PRO A 169 -12.50 0.61 13.15
N ARG A 170 -12.24 -0.52 12.47
CA ARG A 170 -10.99 -1.27 12.64
C ARG A 170 -10.22 -1.50 11.35
N PHE A 171 -10.61 -0.87 10.26
CA PHE A 171 -10.00 -1.09 8.95
C PHE A 171 -8.47 -1.00 9.00
N LEU A 172 -7.91 0.09 9.56
CA LEU A 172 -6.45 0.30 9.55
C LEU A 172 -5.70 -0.82 10.28
N ALA A 173 -6.10 -1.13 11.51
CA ALA A 173 -5.46 -2.17 12.32
C ALA A 173 -5.71 -3.58 11.76
N ARG A 174 -6.91 -3.84 11.21
CA ARG A 174 -7.30 -5.16 10.72
C ARG A 174 -6.63 -5.52 9.39
N THR A 175 -6.55 -4.60 8.44
CA THR A 175 -6.16 -4.91 7.06
C THR A 175 -4.79 -4.33 6.70
N PRO A 176 -4.54 -3.01 6.61
CA PRO A 176 -3.20 -2.49 6.32
C PRO A 176 -2.13 -2.98 7.30
N HIS A 177 -2.42 -2.89 8.61
CA HIS A 177 -1.48 -3.25 9.66
C HIS A 177 -1.70 -4.66 10.25
N GLY A 178 -2.58 -5.46 9.65
CA GLY A 178 -2.91 -6.81 10.13
C GLY A 178 -1.96 -7.92 9.65
N TYR A 179 -1.07 -7.62 8.70
CA TYR A 179 -0.14 -8.60 8.12
C TYR A 179 1.31 -8.14 8.31
N HIS A 180 1.75 -8.11 9.56
CA HIS A 180 3.04 -7.55 9.99
C HIS A 180 3.98 -8.56 10.66
N ASP A 181 3.58 -9.83 10.79
CA ASP A 181 4.41 -10.87 11.40
C ASP A 181 5.42 -11.42 10.39
N PRO A 182 6.75 -11.20 10.59
CA PRO A 182 7.79 -11.68 9.67
C PRO A 182 7.79 -13.20 9.50
N ASP A 183 7.43 -13.96 10.53
CA ASP A 183 7.43 -15.41 10.46
C ASP A 183 6.22 -15.95 9.70
N LEU A 184 5.06 -15.28 9.81
CA LEU A 184 3.91 -15.55 8.96
C LEU A 184 4.23 -15.26 7.50
N ILE A 185 4.85 -14.11 7.21
CA ILE A 185 5.26 -13.72 5.84
C ILE A 185 6.21 -14.76 5.24
N ARG A 186 7.22 -15.20 6.00
CA ARG A 186 8.14 -16.26 5.55
C ARG A 186 7.44 -17.58 5.28
N ARG A 187 6.51 -18.00 6.14
CA ARG A 187 5.71 -19.22 5.94
C ARG A 187 4.87 -19.16 4.67
N ASP A 188 4.18 -18.04 4.43
CA ASP A 188 3.34 -17.85 3.25
C ASP A 188 4.18 -17.86 1.95
N LEU A 189 5.35 -17.23 1.96
CA LEU A 189 6.30 -17.26 0.83
C LEU A 189 6.88 -18.65 0.60
N ALA A 190 7.27 -19.36 1.66
CA ALA A 190 7.76 -20.73 1.55
C ALA A 190 6.69 -21.67 1.01
N ALA A 191 5.43 -21.53 1.43
CA ALA A 191 4.29 -22.27 0.90
C ALA A 191 4.00 -21.97 -0.58
N ALA A 192 4.43 -20.81 -1.07
CA ALA A 192 4.40 -20.44 -2.49
C ALA A 192 5.64 -20.91 -3.27
N GLY A 193 6.64 -21.49 -2.61
CA GLY A 193 7.83 -22.08 -3.20
C GLY A 193 9.03 -21.14 -3.29
N PHE A 194 9.04 -20.01 -2.61
CA PHE A 194 10.22 -19.17 -2.42
C PHE A 194 11.12 -19.75 -1.31
N SER A 195 12.45 -19.68 -1.49
CA SER A 195 13.42 -20.28 -0.56
C SER A 195 14.43 -19.28 0.02
N ASP A 196 14.81 -18.25 -0.74
CA ASP A 196 15.71 -17.18 -0.31
C ASP A 196 14.84 -15.95 0.03
N ILE A 197 14.55 -15.77 1.34
CA ILE A 197 13.58 -14.79 1.82
C ILE A 197 14.25 -13.86 2.83
N ALA A 198 14.52 -12.62 2.43
CA ALA A 198 14.94 -11.55 3.31
C ALA A 198 13.74 -10.69 3.72
N VAL A 199 13.66 -10.34 5.00
CA VAL A 199 12.66 -9.43 5.57
C VAL A 199 13.39 -8.37 6.39
N GLU A 200 13.25 -7.12 6.02
CA GLU A 200 13.93 -5.97 6.65
C GLU A 200 12.89 -4.96 7.15
N ALA A 201 13.04 -4.50 8.38
CA ALA A 201 12.26 -3.37 8.88
C ALA A 201 12.87 -2.05 8.41
N VAL A 202 12.06 -1.22 7.75
CA VAL A 202 12.45 0.09 7.25
C VAL A 202 11.59 1.17 7.89
N VAL A 203 12.22 2.18 8.48
CA VAL A 203 11.57 3.26 9.19
C VAL A 203 11.75 4.57 8.44
N HIS A 204 10.68 5.32 8.30
CA HIS A 204 10.69 6.69 7.78
C HIS A 204 9.93 7.64 8.71
N THR A 205 10.03 8.93 8.41
CA THR A 205 9.23 9.97 9.05
C THR A 205 8.16 10.45 8.09
N SER A 206 6.91 10.33 8.49
CA SER A 206 5.77 10.96 7.84
C SER A 206 5.70 12.43 8.26
N ARG A 207 5.44 13.32 7.30
CA ARG A 207 5.34 14.77 7.53
C ARG A 207 4.04 15.31 6.98
N ALA A 208 3.37 16.15 7.76
CA ALA A 208 2.14 16.82 7.35
C ALA A 208 2.20 18.30 7.71
N ALA A 209 1.60 19.16 6.88
CA ALA A 209 1.53 20.59 7.14
C ALA A 209 0.61 20.92 8.31
N SER A 210 -0.34 20.05 8.61
CA SER A 210 -1.28 20.18 9.71
C SER A 210 -1.79 18.82 10.19
N PRO A 211 -2.34 18.71 11.41
CA PRO A 211 -3.04 17.51 11.89
C PRO A 211 -4.26 17.12 11.04
N GLN A 212 -4.84 18.08 10.33
CA GLN A 212 -5.97 17.84 9.44
C GLN A 212 -5.61 16.95 8.26
N ASP A 213 -4.38 17.08 7.73
CA ASP A 213 -3.96 16.33 6.53
C ASP A 213 -3.99 14.81 6.75
N PRO A 214 -3.34 14.22 7.78
CA PRO A 214 -3.44 12.80 8.03
C PRO A 214 -4.85 12.36 8.46
N ALA A 215 -5.62 13.20 9.17
CA ALA A 215 -7.01 12.86 9.49
C ALA A 215 -7.85 12.70 8.21
N VAL A 216 -7.77 13.63 7.26
CA VAL A 216 -8.43 13.52 5.96
C VAL A 216 -7.88 12.35 5.16
N ALA A 217 -6.55 12.18 5.13
CA ALA A 217 -5.90 11.10 4.42
C ALA A 217 -6.47 9.73 4.81
N TYR A 218 -6.53 9.43 6.10
CA TYR A 218 -7.00 8.13 6.59
C TYR A 218 -8.53 8.00 6.53
N CYS A 219 -9.28 9.00 7.00
CA CYS A 219 -10.73 8.91 7.09
C CYS A 219 -11.44 8.97 5.73
N HIS A 220 -10.91 9.72 4.76
CA HIS A 220 -11.55 9.90 3.45
C HIS A 220 -10.83 9.18 2.31
N GLY A 221 -9.52 8.96 2.43
CA GLY A 221 -8.68 8.37 1.38
C GLY A 221 -8.54 6.85 1.44
N THR A 222 -9.27 6.18 2.33
CA THR A 222 -9.20 4.73 2.51
C THR A 222 -10.59 4.11 2.70
N PRO A 223 -10.75 2.78 2.61
CA PRO A 223 -11.98 2.10 2.98
C PRO A 223 -12.47 2.32 4.43
N LEU A 224 -11.66 2.90 5.31
CA LEU A 224 -12.09 3.36 6.63
C LEU A 224 -13.31 4.30 6.54
N ARG A 225 -13.38 5.11 5.47
CA ARG A 225 -14.54 5.95 5.17
C ARG A 225 -15.85 5.17 5.22
N THR A 226 -15.91 4.06 4.51
CA THR A 226 -17.13 3.22 4.45
C THR A 226 -17.50 2.67 5.83
N GLU A 227 -16.50 2.32 6.65
CA GLU A 227 -16.76 1.87 8.02
C GLU A 227 -17.31 2.98 8.92
N ILE A 228 -16.79 4.21 8.77
CA ILE A 228 -17.29 5.37 9.52
C ILE A 228 -18.72 5.70 9.08
N GLU A 229 -18.97 5.81 7.78
CA GLU A 229 -20.29 6.14 7.22
C GLU A 229 -21.36 5.11 7.61
N ALA A 230 -21.02 3.81 7.65
CA ALA A 230 -21.94 2.74 8.05
C ALA A 230 -22.39 2.82 9.52
N ARG A 231 -21.66 3.53 10.37
CA ARG A 231 -21.99 3.70 11.79
C ARG A 231 -22.97 4.86 12.06
N GLY A 232 -23.25 5.69 11.06
CA GLY A 232 -24.16 6.84 11.19
C GLY A 232 -23.54 7.95 12.05
N PRO A 233 -24.33 8.61 12.90
CA PRO A 233 -23.85 9.72 13.72
C PRO A 233 -22.65 9.31 14.59
N PRO A 234 -21.65 10.25 14.75
CA PRO A 234 -21.69 11.65 14.35
C PRO A 234 -21.35 11.92 12.88
N GLY A 235 -21.06 10.90 12.06
CA GLY A 235 -20.74 11.01 10.66
C GLY A 235 -19.28 11.27 10.34
N LEU A 236 -18.95 11.23 9.04
CA LEU A 236 -17.58 11.24 8.56
C LEU A 236 -16.81 12.52 8.90
N ASP A 237 -17.44 13.70 8.72
CA ASP A 237 -16.76 14.99 8.97
C ASP A 237 -16.46 15.20 10.45
N ALA A 238 -17.40 14.84 11.32
CA ALA A 238 -17.18 14.94 12.77
C ALA A 238 -16.14 13.92 13.25
N ALA A 239 -16.12 12.71 12.69
CA ALA A 239 -15.11 11.70 12.97
C ALA A 239 -13.71 12.17 12.53
N THR A 240 -13.61 12.80 11.36
CA THR A 240 -12.37 13.38 10.83
C THR A 240 -11.88 14.52 11.73
N ALA A 241 -12.76 15.42 12.13
CA ALA A 241 -12.41 16.52 13.05
C ALA A 241 -11.96 15.99 14.42
N HIS A 242 -12.59 14.92 14.93
CA HIS A 242 -12.20 14.28 16.18
C HIS A 242 -10.79 13.66 16.08
N ALA A 243 -10.48 12.97 14.98
CA ALA A 243 -9.16 12.42 14.71
C ALA A 243 -8.10 13.52 14.58
N ALA A 244 -8.39 14.62 13.85
CA ALA A 244 -7.50 15.77 13.74
C ALA A 244 -7.21 16.41 15.11
N GLY A 245 -8.22 16.52 15.96
CA GLY A 245 -8.06 16.99 17.34
C GLY A 245 -7.15 16.08 18.20
N ALA A 246 -7.24 14.77 18.01
CA ALA A 246 -6.35 13.81 18.68
C ALA A 246 -4.90 13.92 18.18
N LEU A 247 -4.69 14.06 16.89
CA LEU A 247 -3.38 14.29 16.28
C LEU A 247 -2.78 15.63 16.79
N ALA A 248 -3.58 16.69 16.84
CA ALA A 248 -3.15 17.99 17.35
C ALA A 248 -2.71 17.93 18.83
N ARG A 249 -3.43 17.20 19.66
CA ARG A 249 -3.05 17.00 21.07
C ARG A 249 -1.72 16.27 21.24
N ARG A 250 -1.41 15.32 20.37
CA ARG A 250 -0.19 14.51 20.47
C ARG A 250 1.02 15.16 19.81
N PHE A 251 0.86 15.81 18.66
CA PHE A 251 1.96 16.28 17.82
C PHE A 251 2.05 17.81 17.69
N GLY A 252 1.04 18.55 18.17
CA GLY A 252 0.93 20.00 18.00
C GLY A 252 -0.05 20.39 16.90
N SER A 253 -0.40 21.68 16.83
CA SER A 253 -1.42 22.23 15.91
C SER A 253 -0.88 22.76 14.58
N GLY A 254 0.45 22.86 14.43
CA GLY A 254 1.13 23.28 13.19
C GLY A 254 1.53 22.12 12.32
N ALA A 255 2.69 22.24 11.66
CA ALA A 255 3.31 21.11 10.96
C ALA A 255 3.68 20.01 11.97
N ILE A 256 3.41 18.77 11.59
CA ILE A 256 3.60 17.60 12.44
C ILE A 256 4.45 16.54 11.75
N GLU A 257 5.18 15.79 12.56
CA GLU A 257 5.95 14.63 12.13
C GLU A 257 5.57 13.41 12.97
N GLY A 258 5.56 12.25 12.35
CA GLY A 258 5.29 10.98 13.02
C GLY A 258 6.09 9.84 12.39
N ARG A 259 6.43 8.84 13.21
CA ARG A 259 7.10 7.63 12.75
C ARG A 259 6.16 6.81 11.86
N ILE A 260 6.71 6.24 10.79
CA ILE A 260 6.11 5.17 9.99
C ILE A 260 7.11 4.03 9.80
N ALA A 261 6.63 2.79 9.85
CA ALA A 261 7.46 1.61 9.69
C ALA A 261 6.80 0.57 8.78
N ALA A 262 7.60 -0.06 7.96
CA ALA A 262 7.20 -1.14 7.08
C ALA A 262 8.21 -2.28 7.08
N LEU A 263 7.77 -3.47 6.74
CA LEU A 263 8.63 -4.57 6.39
C LEU A 263 8.83 -4.57 4.88
N VAL A 264 10.08 -4.62 4.43
CA VAL A 264 10.46 -4.76 3.03
C VAL A 264 10.97 -6.17 2.82
N ILE A 265 10.39 -6.87 1.86
CA ILE A 265 10.63 -8.28 1.61
C ILE A 265 11.26 -8.45 0.23
N THR A 266 12.29 -9.29 0.16
CA THR A 266 12.86 -9.77 -1.09
C THR A 266 12.85 -11.30 -1.06
N ALA A 267 12.28 -11.93 -2.10
CA ALA A 267 12.17 -13.38 -2.20
C ALA A 267 12.60 -13.89 -3.58
N ARG A 268 13.21 -15.11 -3.63
CA ARG A 268 13.66 -15.81 -4.83
C ARG A 268 13.20 -17.26 -4.85
#